data_8b0c049e68f728e3963363c0786fd594
#
_entry.id   8b0c049e68f728e3963363c0786fd594
#
_cell.length_a   1.000
_cell.length_b   1.000
_cell.length_c   1.000
_cell.angle_alpha   90.00
_cell.angle_beta   90.00
_cell.angle_gamma   90.00
#
_symmetry.space_group_name_H-M   'P 1'
#
loop_
_entity.id
_entity.type
_entity.pdbx_description
1 polymer ?
#
loop_
_entity_poly.entity_id
_entity_poly.type
_entity_poly.pdbx_seq_one_letter_code
_entity_poly.pdbx_strand_id
1 'polypeptide(L)'
;MPLLLYCLTESEPAVPPPKQGVRGRPVERQAIAGMQCYYSVFPHAPTNLAREDALVFHSVVTAIFAKAAVTPFRFPTVLEGEDELEVFLETEGHDLLESLQRLRDFVQMEVRLSYGGERVSSAESGTEHLKTREHARKILEQVAESARDFLAEGIRGWHTREFPNGLRCYALIPRGEVASFRHNSEGLKTEGKVRVAVSGPWPPTEFLHEPLE
;
A
#
# COMPACT_ATOMS: atom_id res chain seq x y z
N MET A 1 -20.01 -1.33 20.49
CA MET A 1 -20.33 -0.46 19.32
C MET A 1 -19.32 -0.74 18.21
N PRO A 2 -19.76 -0.87 16.95
CA PRO A 2 -18.85 -1.18 15.85
C PRO A 2 -17.73 -0.18 15.67
N LEU A 3 -16.52 -0.69 15.38
CA LEU A 3 -15.29 0.05 15.17
C LEU A 3 -14.86 -0.07 13.71
N LEU A 4 -14.71 1.05 13.01
CA LEU A 4 -14.02 1.08 11.72
C LEU A 4 -12.54 1.34 11.97
N LEU A 5 -11.70 0.35 11.67
CA LEU A 5 -10.26 0.41 11.92
C LEU A 5 -9.52 1.09 10.75
N TYR A 6 -8.55 1.96 11.06
CA TYR A 6 -7.72 2.66 10.07
C TYR A 6 -6.33 2.04 9.95
N CYS A 7 -5.57 2.03 11.04
CA CYS A 7 -4.21 1.50 11.04
C CYS A 7 -3.71 1.22 12.47
N LEU A 8 -2.59 0.50 12.53
CA LEU A 8 -1.78 0.31 13.72
C LEU A 8 -0.47 1.11 13.59
N THR A 9 0.05 1.59 14.73
CA THR A 9 1.42 2.11 14.87
C THR A 9 2.08 1.48 16.09
N GLU A 10 3.39 1.65 16.24
CA GLU A 10 4.02 1.41 17.55
C GLU A 10 3.42 2.34 18.61
N SER A 11 3.49 1.93 19.89
CA SER A 11 2.99 2.76 21.00
C SER A 11 3.75 4.05 21.17
N GLU A 12 5.05 4.06 20.86
CA GLU A 12 5.94 5.21 21.00
C GLU A 12 6.72 5.48 19.72
N PRO A 13 6.81 6.74 19.29
CA PRO A 13 6.14 7.92 19.85
C PRO A 13 4.64 7.96 19.51
N ALA A 14 3.82 8.32 20.49
CA ALA A 14 2.37 8.37 20.29
C ALA A 14 1.96 9.48 19.31
N VAL A 15 1.33 9.12 18.20
CA VAL A 15 0.84 10.05 17.19
C VAL A 15 -0.58 10.52 17.54
N PRO A 16 -0.86 11.84 17.66
CA PRO A 16 -2.21 12.30 17.89
C PRO A 16 -3.12 11.97 16.69
N PRO A 17 -4.34 11.43 16.94
CA PRO A 17 -5.27 11.09 15.86
C PRO A 17 -5.75 12.33 15.13
N PRO A 18 -6.07 12.24 13.83
CA PRO A 18 -6.81 13.26 13.12
C PRO A 18 -8.17 13.52 13.79
N LYS A 19 -8.65 14.76 13.73
CA LYS A 19 -9.90 15.13 14.41
C LYS A 19 -11.14 14.43 13.86
N GLN A 20 -11.15 14.15 12.55
CA GLN A 20 -12.29 13.57 11.85
C GLN A 20 -11.84 12.44 10.94
N GLY A 21 -12.62 11.37 10.95
CA GLY A 21 -12.51 10.20 10.09
C GLY A 21 -13.73 10.04 9.18
N VAL A 22 -13.97 8.82 8.75
CA VAL A 22 -15.07 8.44 7.86
C VAL A 22 -16.41 8.95 8.42
N ARG A 23 -17.20 9.57 7.55
CA ARG A 23 -18.50 10.20 7.87
C ARG A 23 -18.43 11.23 9.01
N GLY A 24 -17.30 11.95 9.14
CA GLY A 24 -17.11 12.97 10.16
C GLY A 24 -16.99 12.45 11.59
N ARG A 25 -16.88 11.13 11.79
CA ARG A 25 -16.69 10.55 13.11
C ARG A 25 -15.32 10.92 13.67
N PRO A 26 -15.18 11.12 14.98
CA PRO A 26 -13.87 11.28 15.60
C PRO A 26 -12.99 10.08 15.30
N VAL A 27 -11.69 10.33 15.11
CA VAL A 27 -10.71 9.26 15.13
C VAL A 27 -10.20 9.12 16.55
N GLU A 28 -10.39 7.96 17.12
CA GLU A 28 -9.94 7.56 18.43
C GLU A 28 -8.69 6.70 18.34
N ARG A 29 -8.00 6.52 19.45
CA ARG A 29 -6.86 5.62 19.54
C ARG A 29 -6.89 4.88 20.86
N GLN A 30 -6.43 3.62 20.83
CA GLN A 30 -6.29 2.76 22.00
C GLN A 30 -4.94 2.07 21.97
N ALA A 31 -4.26 2.05 23.11
CA ALA A 31 -3.01 1.33 23.28
C ALA A 31 -3.30 -0.12 23.69
N ILE A 32 -2.85 -1.08 22.90
CA ILE A 32 -3.02 -2.51 23.17
C ILE A 32 -1.77 -3.23 22.69
N ALA A 33 -1.24 -4.15 23.49
CA ALA A 33 -0.14 -5.05 23.14
C ALA A 33 1.10 -4.36 22.54
N GLY A 34 1.47 -3.17 23.04
CA GLY A 34 2.64 -2.43 22.54
C GLY A 34 2.39 -1.62 21.28
N MET A 35 1.16 -1.58 20.78
CA MET A 35 0.73 -0.82 19.60
C MET A 35 -0.33 0.22 19.94
N GLN A 36 -0.53 1.18 19.03
CA GLN A 36 -1.68 2.08 19.02
C GLN A 36 -2.58 1.67 17.84
N CYS A 37 -3.85 1.35 18.12
CA CYS A 37 -4.87 1.16 17.12
C CYS A 37 -5.66 2.45 16.93
N TYR A 38 -5.85 2.87 15.67
CA TYR A 38 -6.66 4.03 15.29
C TYR A 38 -7.96 3.57 14.66
N TYR A 39 -9.08 4.06 15.17
CA TYR A 39 -10.43 3.68 14.74
C TYR A 39 -11.44 4.81 14.89
N SER A 40 -12.62 4.62 14.33
CA SER A 40 -13.81 5.44 14.61
C SER A 40 -14.96 4.56 15.09
N VAL A 41 -15.67 5.05 16.11
CA VAL A 41 -16.83 4.35 16.68
C VAL A 41 -18.10 4.73 15.93
N PHE A 42 -18.92 3.72 15.59
CA PHE A 42 -20.19 3.89 14.93
C PHE A 42 -21.34 3.37 15.80
N PRO A 43 -22.53 4.01 15.77
CA PRO A 43 -23.69 3.48 16.51
C PRO A 43 -24.20 2.15 15.93
N HIS A 44 -24.00 1.94 14.63
CA HIS A 44 -24.31 0.71 13.89
C HIS A 44 -23.19 0.48 12.87
N ALA A 45 -22.96 -0.78 12.48
CA ALA A 45 -21.95 -1.09 11.46
C ALA A 45 -22.21 -0.26 10.18
N PRO A 46 -21.19 0.47 9.68
CA PRO A 46 -21.37 1.32 8.52
C PRO A 46 -21.61 0.47 7.28
N THR A 47 -22.78 0.63 6.67
CA THR A 47 -23.16 0.01 5.41
C THR A 47 -23.12 1.02 4.27
N ASN A 48 -23.12 0.56 3.02
CA ASN A 48 -23.13 1.41 1.82
C ASN A 48 -22.01 2.46 1.83
N LEU A 49 -20.80 2.03 2.18
CA LEU A 49 -19.62 2.88 2.15
C LEU A 49 -19.29 3.25 0.69
N ALA A 50 -19.18 4.55 0.43
CA ALA A 50 -18.92 5.11 -0.88
C ALA A 50 -17.42 5.32 -1.14
N ARG A 51 -17.10 5.75 -2.36
CA ARG A 51 -15.73 6.11 -2.73
C ARG A 51 -15.18 7.25 -1.86
N GLU A 52 -16.02 8.21 -1.52
CA GLU A 52 -15.69 9.35 -0.66
C GLU A 52 -15.26 8.88 0.73
N ASP A 53 -15.93 7.87 1.30
CA ASP A 53 -15.56 7.25 2.58
C ASP A 53 -14.16 6.61 2.51
N ALA A 54 -13.83 5.94 1.39
CA ALA A 54 -12.51 5.37 1.16
C ALA A 54 -11.42 6.44 1.03
N LEU A 55 -11.72 7.59 0.41
CA LEU A 55 -10.78 8.72 0.33
C LEU A 55 -10.51 9.33 1.70
N VAL A 56 -11.56 9.49 2.53
CA VAL A 56 -11.40 9.97 3.92
C VAL A 56 -10.59 8.97 4.73
N PHE A 57 -10.89 7.67 4.64
CA PHE A 57 -10.10 6.62 5.27
C PHE A 57 -8.62 6.73 4.90
N HIS A 58 -8.33 6.83 3.60
CA HIS A 58 -6.97 7.00 3.10
C HIS A 58 -6.29 8.26 3.66
N SER A 59 -7.01 9.38 3.75
CA SER A 59 -6.46 10.63 4.31
C SER A 59 -6.09 10.49 5.78
N VAL A 60 -6.88 9.76 6.59
CA VAL A 60 -6.56 9.45 7.99
C VAL A 60 -5.27 8.64 8.08
N VAL A 61 -5.18 7.55 7.33
CA VAL A 61 -3.97 6.70 7.30
C VAL A 61 -2.74 7.51 6.87
N THR A 62 -2.85 8.33 5.83
CA THR A 62 -1.76 9.16 5.32
C THR A 62 -1.30 10.20 6.35
N ALA A 63 -2.23 10.81 7.08
CA ALA A 63 -1.90 11.80 8.11
C ALA A 63 -1.13 11.18 9.29
N ILE A 64 -1.42 9.93 9.64
CA ILE A 64 -0.69 9.18 10.68
C ILE A 64 0.66 8.71 10.12
N PHE A 65 0.67 8.15 8.89
CA PHE A 65 1.88 7.67 8.21
C PHE A 65 2.94 8.75 7.99
N ALA A 66 2.52 10.01 7.83
CA ALA A 66 3.45 11.13 7.74
C ALA A 66 4.29 11.34 9.03
N LYS A 67 3.87 10.75 10.17
CA LYS A 67 4.50 10.96 11.49
C LYS A 67 5.09 9.67 12.09
N ALA A 68 4.59 8.51 11.69
CA ALA A 68 5.04 7.21 12.18
C ALA A 68 4.92 6.12 11.10
N ALA A 69 5.58 5.00 11.32
CA ALA A 69 5.29 3.78 10.55
C ALA A 69 3.87 3.30 10.87
N VAL A 70 3.17 2.81 9.85
CA VAL A 70 1.81 2.29 10.02
C VAL A 70 1.64 0.96 9.31
N THR A 71 0.85 0.08 9.90
CA THR A 71 0.21 -1.04 9.22
C THR A 71 -1.25 -0.70 9.00
N PRO A 72 -1.67 -0.33 7.78
CA PRO A 72 -3.05 0.04 7.49
C PRO A 72 -3.94 -1.20 7.44
N PHE A 73 -5.16 -1.07 7.94
CA PHE A 73 -6.20 -2.06 7.69
C PHE A 73 -6.74 -1.92 6.25
N ARG A 74 -7.30 -2.99 5.74
CA ARG A 74 -8.03 -2.95 4.46
C ARG A 74 -9.36 -2.21 4.65
N PHE A 75 -9.68 -1.28 3.77
CA PHE A 75 -10.98 -0.61 3.79
C PHE A 75 -12.09 -1.47 3.14
N PRO A 76 -13.25 -1.64 3.81
CA PRO A 76 -13.51 -1.34 5.21
C PRO A 76 -13.20 -2.57 6.10
N THR A 77 -12.44 -2.39 7.17
CA THR A 77 -12.35 -3.36 8.26
C THR A 77 -13.19 -2.85 9.41
N VAL A 78 -14.23 -3.59 9.77
CA VAL A 78 -15.15 -3.23 10.84
C VAL A 78 -15.25 -4.38 11.82
N LEU A 79 -15.03 -4.07 13.11
CA LEU A 79 -15.21 -5.00 14.23
C LEU A 79 -16.49 -4.65 15.00
N GLU A 80 -17.05 -5.62 15.72
CA GLU A 80 -18.30 -5.44 16.49
C GLU A 80 -18.11 -4.56 17.74
N GLY A 81 -16.87 -4.50 18.27
CA GLY A 81 -16.54 -3.70 19.45
C GLY A 81 -15.10 -3.84 19.89
N GLU A 82 -14.80 -3.24 21.06
CA GLU A 82 -13.45 -3.25 21.64
C GLU A 82 -12.99 -4.67 22.05
N ASP A 83 -13.91 -5.50 22.54
CA ASP A 83 -13.59 -6.89 22.92
C ASP A 83 -13.06 -7.68 21.70
N GLU A 84 -13.65 -7.51 20.52
CA GLU A 84 -13.15 -8.16 19.30
C GLU A 84 -11.81 -7.60 18.85
N LEU A 85 -11.58 -6.29 19.05
CA LEU A 85 -10.28 -5.66 18.78
C LEU A 85 -9.19 -6.22 19.72
N GLU A 86 -9.49 -6.40 21.00
CA GLU A 86 -8.55 -7.00 21.96
C GLU A 86 -8.18 -8.42 21.54
N VAL A 87 -9.16 -9.27 21.26
CA VAL A 87 -8.94 -10.66 20.80
C VAL A 87 -8.12 -10.69 19.50
N PHE A 88 -8.43 -9.81 18.54
CA PHE A 88 -7.68 -9.72 17.29
C PHE A 88 -6.20 -9.36 17.55
N LEU A 89 -5.94 -8.35 18.39
CA LEU A 89 -4.57 -7.91 18.69
C LEU A 89 -3.81 -8.86 19.61
N GLU A 90 -4.49 -9.64 20.47
CA GLU A 90 -3.87 -10.73 21.22
C GLU A 90 -3.40 -11.87 20.29
N THR A 91 -4.14 -12.13 19.23
CA THR A 91 -3.86 -13.23 18.30
C THR A 91 -2.81 -12.83 17.25
N GLU A 92 -2.98 -11.71 16.59
CA GLU A 92 -2.16 -11.28 15.44
C GLU A 92 -1.13 -10.20 15.81
N GLY A 93 -1.25 -9.62 17.02
CA GLY A 93 -0.54 -8.40 17.38
C GLY A 93 0.99 -8.58 17.47
N HIS A 94 1.48 -9.77 17.85
CA HIS A 94 2.92 -10.02 17.91
C HIS A 94 3.58 -9.88 16.54
N ASP A 95 3.06 -10.54 15.53
CA ASP A 95 3.61 -10.52 14.16
C ASP A 95 3.45 -9.14 13.52
N LEU A 96 2.34 -8.45 13.83
CA LEU A 96 2.10 -7.08 13.36
C LEU A 96 3.09 -6.09 13.99
N LEU A 97 3.38 -6.21 15.28
CA LEU A 97 4.34 -5.37 15.98
C LEU A 97 5.77 -5.61 15.46
N GLU A 98 6.17 -6.87 15.28
CA GLU A 98 7.46 -7.21 14.69
C GLU A 98 7.62 -6.62 13.29
N SER A 99 6.57 -6.73 12.45
CA SER A 99 6.55 -6.13 11.12
C SER A 99 6.65 -4.61 11.16
N LEU A 100 5.93 -3.93 12.06
CA LEU A 100 6.02 -2.48 12.26
C LEU A 100 7.44 -2.06 12.65
N GLN A 101 8.06 -2.76 13.60
CA GLN A 101 9.42 -2.47 14.07
C GLN A 101 10.45 -2.66 12.97
N ARG A 102 10.34 -3.73 12.21
CA ARG A 102 11.23 -4.05 11.09
C ARG A 102 11.14 -3.04 9.95
N LEU A 103 9.93 -2.54 9.69
CA LEU A 103 9.65 -1.65 8.55
C LEU A 103 9.56 -0.16 8.94
N ARG A 104 9.87 0.21 10.19
CA ARG A 104 9.66 1.58 10.71
C ARG A 104 10.36 2.68 9.90
N ASP A 105 11.57 2.38 9.41
CA ASP A 105 12.43 3.33 8.70
C ASP A 105 12.26 3.27 7.17
N PHE A 106 11.33 2.43 6.71
CA PHE A 106 11.11 2.20 5.28
C PHE A 106 9.75 2.72 4.82
N VAL A 107 9.68 2.93 3.52
CA VAL A 107 8.46 3.23 2.79
C VAL A 107 8.41 2.42 1.51
N GLN A 108 7.22 2.24 0.98
CA GLN A 108 7.01 1.59 -0.31
C GLN A 108 6.81 2.64 -1.40
N MET A 109 7.55 2.50 -2.50
CA MET A 109 7.28 3.22 -3.74
C MET A 109 6.64 2.26 -4.74
N GLU A 110 5.67 2.73 -5.53
CA GLU A 110 5.07 1.95 -6.61
C GLU A 110 5.58 2.48 -7.96
N VAL A 111 6.16 1.59 -8.76
CA VAL A 111 6.47 1.81 -10.18
C VAL A 111 5.47 1.03 -11.00
N ARG A 112 4.54 1.73 -11.64
CA ARG A 112 3.48 1.14 -12.44
C ARG A 112 3.88 1.15 -13.90
N LEU A 113 3.95 -0.04 -14.49
CA LEU A 113 4.23 -0.26 -15.89
C LEU A 113 2.93 -0.64 -16.60
N SER A 114 2.57 0.07 -17.65
CA SER A 114 1.39 -0.25 -18.46
C SER A 114 1.74 -0.29 -19.94
N TYR A 115 1.22 -1.31 -20.64
CA TYR A 115 1.42 -1.43 -22.08
C TYR A 115 0.38 -0.60 -22.81
N GLY A 116 0.84 0.39 -23.58
CA GLY A 116 0.01 1.32 -24.36
C GLY A 116 -0.26 0.86 -25.80
N GLY A 117 -0.17 -0.44 -26.09
CA GLY A 117 -0.56 -1.02 -27.38
C GLY A 117 -2.04 -0.79 -27.67
N GLU A 118 -2.41 -0.79 -28.94
CA GLU A 118 -3.81 -0.71 -29.38
C GLU A 118 -4.63 -1.76 -28.65
N ARG A 119 -5.82 -1.38 -28.16
CA ARG A 119 -6.79 -2.35 -27.68
C ARG A 119 -7.08 -3.29 -28.86
N VAL A 120 -6.72 -4.57 -28.67
CA VAL A 120 -7.05 -5.61 -29.65
C VAL A 120 -8.53 -5.49 -29.96
N SER A 121 -8.86 -5.23 -31.22
CA SER A 121 -10.25 -5.13 -31.67
C SER A 121 -10.91 -6.49 -31.42
N SER A 122 -12.20 -6.49 -31.07
CA SER A 122 -13.00 -7.68 -30.77
C SER A 122 -13.11 -8.71 -31.92
N ALA A 123 -12.40 -8.47 -33.03
CA ALA A 123 -12.40 -9.28 -34.26
C ALA A 123 -11.22 -10.29 -34.35
N GLU A 124 -10.25 -10.24 -33.41
CA GLU A 124 -9.11 -11.18 -33.45
C GLU A 124 -9.45 -12.53 -32.83
N SER A 125 -8.86 -13.60 -33.40
CA SER A 125 -9.07 -14.97 -32.88
C SER A 125 -8.52 -15.07 -31.44
N GLY A 126 -9.14 -15.88 -30.58
CA GLY A 126 -8.72 -16.06 -29.19
C GLY A 126 -7.23 -16.42 -29.02
N THR A 127 -6.65 -17.12 -30.00
CA THR A 127 -5.24 -17.52 -30.03
C THR A 127 -4.29 -16.35 -30.28
N GLU A 128 -4.65 -15.40 -31.15
CA GLU A 128 -3.86 -14.20 -31.43
C GLU A 128 -3.89 -13.25 -30.24
N HIS A 129 -5.04 -13.12 -29.60
CA HIS A 129 -5.17 -12.35 -28.37
C HIS A 129 -4.27 -12.85 -27.22
N LEU A 130 -4.18 -14.17 -27.05
CA LEU A 130 -3.28 -14.79 -26.06
C LEU A 130 -1.80 -14.52 -26.38
N LYS A 131 -1.39 -14.68 -27.63
CA LYS A 131 0.00 -14.38 -28.05
C LYS A 131 0.38 -12.93 -27.84
N THR A 132 -0.52 -12.00 -28.15
CA THR A 132 -0.31 -10.56 -27.95
C THR A 132 -0.17 -10.22 -26.48
N ARG A 133 -1.00 -10.80 -25.59
CA ARG A 133 -0.88 -10.64 -24.14
C ARG A 133 0.44 -11.20 -23.60
N GLU A 134 0.83 -12.39 -24.05
CA GLU A 134 2.09 -13.00 -23.60
C GLU A 134 3.30 -12.18 -24.06
N HIS A 135 3.29 -11.66 -25.27
CA HIS A 135 4.34 -10.77 -25.77
C HIS A 135 4.41 -9.46 -24.98
N ALA A 136 3.27 -8.81 -24.72
CA ALA A 136 3.22 -7.61 -23.91
C ALA A 136 3.71 -7.86 -22.47
N ARG A 137 3.37 -9.01 -21.87
CA ARG A 137 3.84 -9.43 -20.56
C ARG A 137 5.36 -9.55 -20.52
N LYS A 138 5.98 -10.26 -21.48
CA LYS A 138 7.44 -10.39 -21.56
C LYS A 138 8.16 -9.04 -21.65
N ILE A 139 7.61 -8.11 -22.45
CA ILE A 139 8.16 -6.74 -22.54
C ILE A 139 8.07 -6.04 -21.17
N LEU A 140 6.93 -6.14 -20.49
CA LEU A 140 6.75 -5.51 -19.19
C LEU A 140 7.67 -6.09 -18.12
N GLU A 141 7.89 -7.41 -18.12
CA GLU A 141 8.83 -8.10 -17.23
C GLU A 141 10.27 -7.61 -17.46
N GLN A 142 10.71 -7.52 -18.72
CA GLN A 142 12.04 -6.98 -19.06
C GLN A 142 12.21 -5.51 -18.63
N VAL A 143 11.17 -4.69 -18.83
CA VAL A 143 11.19 -3.29 -18.37
C VAL A 143 11.21 -3.22 -16.85
N ALA A 144 10.51 -4.12 -16.14
CA ALA A 144 10.52 -4.17 -14.68
C ALA A 144 11.90 -4.54 -14.13
N GLU A 145 12.59 -5.52 -14.74
CA GLU A 145 13.97 -5.88 -14.39
C GLU A 145 14.92 -4.71 -14.65
N SER A 146 14.83 -4.10 -15.82
CA SER A 146 15.67 -2.93 -16.16
C SER A 146 15.41 -1.75 -15.21
N ALA A 147 14.16 -1.52 -14.80
CA ALA A 147 13.82 -0.48 -13.84
C ALA A 147 14.37 -0.80 -12.45
N ARG A 148 14.32 -2.07 -12.02
CA ARG A 148 14.93 -2.52 -10.77
C ARG A 148 16.43 -2.27 -10.77
N ASP A 149 17.13 -2.67 -11.81
CA ASP A 149 18.59 -2.50 -11.93
C ASP A 149 18.98 -1.02 -11.97
N PHE A 150 18.22 -0.20 -12.70
CA PHE A 150 18.44 1.24 -12.79
C PHE A 150 18.23 1.97 -11.45
N LEU A 151 17.25 1.54 -10.66
CA LEU A 151 16.89 2.10 -9.37
C LEU A 151 17.52 1.37 -8.18
N ALA A 152 18.44 0.42 -8.42
CA ALA A 152 18.96 -0.51 -7.41
C ALA A 152 19.57 0.20 -6.18
N GLU A 153 20.13 1.41 -6.36
CA GLU A 153 20.68 2.18 -5.27
C GLU A 153 19.56 2.58 -4.28
N GLY A 154 19.68 2.14 -3.04
CA GLY A 154 18.71 2.40 -1.96
C GLY A 154 17.54 1.41 -1.87
N ILE A 155 17.33 0.52 -2.83
CA ILE A 155 16.28 -0.52 -2.75
C ILE A 155 16.71 -1.62 -1.76
N ARG A 156 15.80 -1.97 -0.83
CA ARG A 156 15.94 -3.04 0.18
C ARG A 156 15.01 -4.22 -0.07
N GLY A 157 14.06 -4.08 -0.97
CA GLY A 157 13.13 -5.13 -1.38
C GLY A 157 12.43 -4.72 -2.67
N TRP A 158 12.06 -5.71 -3.49
CA TRP A 158 11.39 -5.48 -4.77
C TRP A 158 10.38 -6.60 -5.04
N HIS A 159 9.11 -6.20 -5.20
CA HIS A 159 8.02 -7.11 -5.57
C HIS A 159 7.37 -6.69 -6.86
N THR A 160 6.91 -7.68 -7.61
CA THR A 160 6.17 -7.44 -8.84
C THR A 160 4.82 -8.16 -8.77
N ARG A 161 3.76 -7.43 -9.07
CA ARG A 161 2.39 -7.95 -9.11
C ARG A 161 1.73 -7.60 -10.44
N GLU A 162 1.14 -8.59 -11.09
CA GLU A 162 0.37 -8.37 -12.31
C GLU A 162 -0.96 -7.66 -12.03
N PHE A 163 -1.40 -6.85 -12.96
CA PHE A 163 -2.75 -6.32 -13.04
C PHE A 163 -3.25 -6.36 -14.50
N PRO A 164 -4.54 -6.16 -14.80
CA PRO A 164 -5.12 -6.48 -16.12
C PRO A 164 -4.42 -5.92 -17.34
N ASN A 165 -3.71 -4.79 -17.22
CA ASN A 165 -3.03 -4.14 -18.36
C ASN A 165 -1.57 -3.77 -18.05
N GLY A 166 -0.90 -4.47 -17.12
CA GLY A 166 0.47 -4.13 -16.78
C GLY A 166 1.04 -4.83 -15.56
N LEU A 167 2.12 -4.26 -15.04
CA LEU A 167 2.79 -4.68 -13.82
C LEU A 167 2.85 -3.53 -12.81
N ARG A 168 2.70 -3.86 -11.54
CA ARG A 168 3.05 -2.99 -10.41
C ARG A 168 4.29 -3.54 -9.77
N CYS A 169 5.32 -2.72 -9.73
CA CYS A 169 6.55 -3.04 -9.03
C CYS A 169 6.57 -2.20 -7.75
N TYR A 170 6.81 -2.84 -6.63
CA TYR A 170 6.89 -2.20 -5.32
C TYR A 170 8.33 -2.24 -4.87
N ALA A 171 8.90 -1.06 -4.61
CA ALA A 171 10.24 -0.90 -4.09
C ALA A 171 10.18 -0.51 -2.62
N LEU A 172 10.84 -1.27 -1.75
CA LEU A 172 11.08 -0.90 -0.36
C LEU A 172 12.34 -0.05 -0.29
N ILE A 173 12.21 1.18 0.19
CA ILE A 173 13.33 2.12 0.31
C ILE A 173 13.36 2.78 1.68
N PRO A 174 14.52 3.24 2.18
CA PRO A 174 14.61 4.09 3.35
C PRO A 174 13.76 5.34 3.19
N ARG A 175 13.05 5.74 4.25
CA ARG A 175 12.16 6.91 4.25
C ARG A 175 12.88 8.20 3.83
N GLY A 176 14.15 8.35 4.19
CA GLY A 176 14.98 9.50 3.82
C GLY A 176 15.37 9.57 2.32
N GLU A 177 15.20 8.47 1.58
CA GLU A 177 15.62 8.37 0.17
C GLU A 177 14.51 8.61 -0.84
N VAL A 178 13.30 8.97 -0.40
CA VAL A 178 12.14 9.20 -1.28
C VAL A 178 12.43 10.24 -2.37
N ALA A 179 13.11 11.34 -2.03
CA ALA A 179 13.44 12.39 -2.98
C ALA A 179 14.42 11.91 -4.05
N SER A 180 15.48 11.20 -3.66
CA SER A 180 16.47 10.60 -4.56
C SER A 180 15.84 9.56 -5.47
N PHE A 181 14.99 8.68 -4.91
CA PHE A 181 14.26 7.68 -5.69
C PHE A 181 13.36 8.31 -6.77
N ARG A 182 12.62 9.37 -6.42
CA ARG A 182 11.80 10.11 -7.40
C ARG A 182 12.64 10.75 -8.49
N HIS A 183 13.73 11.43 -8.11
CA HIS A 183 14.62 12.05 -9.07
C HIS A 183 15.23 11.01 -10.02
N ASN A 184 15.75 9.90 -9.49
CA ASN A 184 16.28 8.81 -10.30
C ASN A 184 15.21 8.21 -11.22
N SER A 185 13.96 8.06 -10.73
CA SER A 185 12.87 7.52 -11.54
C SER A 185 12.47 8.37 -12.74
N GLU A 186 12.75 9.68 -12.74
CA GLU A 186 12.55 10.55 -13.91
C GLU A 186 13.47 10.15 -15.08
N GLY A 187 14.61 9.52 -14.78
CA GLY A 187 15.54 8.97 -15.76
C GLY A 187 15.10 7.64 -16.40
N LEU A 188 14.05 7.00 -15.89
CA LEU A 188 13.51 5.76 -16.46
C LEU A 188 12.94 6.03 -17.85
N LYS A 189 13.77 5.81 -18.86
CA LYS A 189 13.36 5.89 -20.26
C LYS A 189 12.82 4.53 -20.68
N THR A 190 11.57 4.50 -21.11
CA THR A 190 10.99 3.33 -21.76
C THR A 190 10.91 3.56 -23.25
N GLU A 191 11.52 2.66 -24.00
CA GLU A 191 11.35 2.65 -25.45
C GLU A 191 10.02 2.01 -25.82
N GLY A 192 9.30 2.62 -26.77
CA GLY A 192 8.11 2.04 -27.36
C GLY A 192 6.79 2.27 -26.62
N LYS A 193 6.00 1.21 -26.46
CA LYS A 193 4.60 1.27 -26.00
C LYS A 193 4.41 1.15 -24.49
N VAL A 194 5.48 1.16 -23.67
CA VAL A 194 5.37 1.06 -22.21
C VAL A 194 5.30 2.45 -21.59
N ARG A 195 4.32 2.65 -20.70
CA ARG A 195 4.18 3.85 -19.87
C ARG A 195 4.59 3.51 -18.46
N VAL A 196 5.41 4.39 -17.86
CA VAL A 196 5.83 4.31 -16.46
C VAL A 196 5.15 5.40 -15.66
N ALA A 197 4.63 5.06 -14.49
CA ALA A 197 4.14 6.01 -13.52
C ALA A 197 4.68 5.63 -12.14
N VAL A 198 5.26 6.59 -11.42
CA VAL A 198 5.80 6.37 -10.08
C VAL A 198 4.91 7.07 -9.06
N SER A 199 4.58 6.38 -7.97
CA SER A 199 3.77 6.90 -6.88
C SER A 199 4.31 6.45 -5.52
N GLY A 200 3.83 7.07 -4.46
CA GLY A 200 4.29 6.88 -3.09
C GLY A 200 4.85 8.19 -2.50
N PRO A 201 5.38 8.19 -1.28
CA PRO A 201 5.58 7.00 -0.44
C PRO A 201 4.26 6.47 0.14
N TRP A 202 4.18 5.16 0.26
CA TRP A 202 3.07 4.41 0.86
C TRP A 202 3.57 3.59 2.05
N PRO A 203 2.70 3.21 3.00
CA PRO A 203 3.01 2.18 3.97
C PRO A 203 3.49 0.90 3.27
N PRO A 204 4.54 0.23 3.78
CA PRO A 204 5.18 -0.90 3.09
C PRO A 204 4.39 -2.21 3.23
N THR A 205 3.13 -2.21 2.82
CA THR A 205 2.18 -3.32 3.00
C THR A 205 2.53 -4.58 2.22
N GLU A 206 3.24 -4.43 1.11
CA GLU A 206 3.67 -5.59 0.29
C GLU A 206 4.85 -6.35 0.94
N PHE A 207 5.46 -5.80 2.00
CA PHE A 207 6.64 -6.34 2.68
C PHE A 207 6.38 -6.78 4.13
N LEU A 208 5.12 -6.82 4.57
CA LEU A 208 4.77 -7.12 5.97
C LEU A 208 5.21 -8.52 6.42
N HIS A 209 5.19 -9.51 5.52
CA HIS A 209 5.43 -10.92 5.85
C HIS A 209 6.79 -11.43 5.36
N GLU A 210 7.69 -10.56 4.94
CA GLU A 210 8.97 -10.95 4.38
C GLU A 210 10.15 -10.53 5.25
N PRO A 211 11.18 -11.37 5.38
CA PRO A 211 12.44 -10.94 5.98
C PRO A 211 13.08 -9.85 5.10
N LEU A 212 13.72 -8.86 5.72
CA LEU A 212 14.62 -7.95 5.02
C LEU A 212 15.93 -8.69 4.75
N GLU A 213 16.38 -8.72 3.50
CA GLU A 213 17.71 -9.21 3.11
C GLU A 213 18.82 -8.24 3.53
#